data_aa519b53f68157f867b44ff2edc121a1
#
_entry.id   aa519b53f68157f867b44ff2edc121a1
#
_cell.length_a   1.000
_cell.length_b   1.000
_cell.length_c   1.000
_cell.angle_alpha   90.00
_cell.angle_beta   90.00
_cell.angle_gamma   90.00
#
_symmetry.space_group_name_H-M   'P 1'
#
loop_
_entity.id
_entity.type
_entity.pdbx_description
1 polymer ?
#
loop_
_entity_poly.entity_id
_entity_poly.type
_entity_poly.pdbx_seq_one_letter_code
_entity_poly.pdbx_strand_id
1 'polypeptide(L)'
;MDKVTGYVTGVNGNLVAATFSGSVRKNEVGYVLVGDDRLKGEVIRVNGDTASMQIYEMTNGIQVGDKVELSGELMSVELGPGLLTQVFDGLQNPLPELAQQCGFFLQRGVYLDPIPNKDWEFTPLVKPGDHVTAGDAVGSVPEGLFTHLIMVPFGLKDEGWRVKSVREKGVYNVRDTVAVLENDNGEEKELTMVFSWPVKQPIRCYEERLRPDETLVTKLRSIDTFLPVAKGGTFCVPGPFGAGKTVLQHMEAKNADVDIVIVAACGERAGEVVEVLKEFPELVDPRTGRSLMERTIIICNTSSMPVAAREASVYTAVTMAEYYRQMGLDVLLLADSTSRWAQAMREMSGRLEEIPGEEAFPAYLESVIASFYERAGKVRLKNGKIASVTIGGTVSPAGGNFEEPVTQATLKVVGAFHGLSRERSDARKYPAIHPIDSWSKYRGVVDMERVEQARSILKRSNEINQMMNCLLYTSPSP
;
A
#
# COMPACT_ATOMS: atom_id res chain seq x y z
N MET A 1 29.24 4.49 -11.62
CA MET A 1 29.67 3.20 -11.03
C MET A 1 29.48 2.15 -12.09
N ASP A 2 30.48 1.28 -12.29
CA ASP A 2 30.36 0.18 -13.24
C ASP A 2 29.25 -0.75 -12.77
N LYS A 3 28.34 -1.11 -13.66
CA LYS A 3 27.23 -2.02 -13.35
C LYS A 3 27.80 -3.38 -12.99
N VAL A 4 27.44 -3.90 -11.82
CA VAL A 4 27.83 -5.25 -11.41
C VAL A 4 27.10 -6.24 -12.30
N THR A 5 27.85 -7.13 -12.92
CA THR A 5 27.32 -8.16 -13.81
C THR A 5 27.54 -9.54 -13.23
N GLY A 6 26.64 -10.46 -13.54
CA GLY A 6 26.69 -11.84 -13.13
C GLY A 6 26.10 -12.77 -14.17
N TYR A 7 26.08 -14.06 -13.86
CA TYR A 7 25.54 -15.10 -14.73
C TYR A 7 24.65 -16.04 -13.95
N VAL A 8 23.53 -16.43 -14.57
CA VAL A 8 22.57 -17.39 -14.02
C VAL A 8 23.25 -18.74 -13.81
N THR A 9 23.11 -19.28 -12.60
CA THR A 9 23.61 -20.61 -12.21
C THR A 9 22.48 -21.61 -11.98
N GLY A 10 21.26 -21.15 -11.77
CA GLY A 10 20.09 -22.02 -11.58
C GLY A 10 18.78 -21.24 -11.63
N VAL A 11 17.71 -21.96 -12.02
CA VAL A 11 16.36 -21.39 -12.11
C VAL A 11 15.38 -22.35 -11.41
N ASN A 12 14.59 -21.83 -10.47
CA ASN A 12 13.55 -22.56 -9.78
C ASN A 12 12.26 -21.74 -9.72
N GLY A 13 11.35 -21.95 -10.66
CA GLY A 13 10.18 -21.09 -10.82
C GLY A 13 10.61 -19.63 -11.06
N ASN A 14 10.13 -18.69 -10.24
CA ASN A 14 10.51 -17.26 -10.34
C ASN A 14 11.80 -16.92 -9.57
N LEU A 15 12.45 -17.92 -8.97
CA LEU A 15 13.71 -17.74 -8.27
C LEU A 15 14.87 -18.07 -9.21
N VAL A 16 15.78 -17.11 -9.39
CA VAL A 16 16.99 -17.24 -10.21
C VAL A 16 18.19 -17.10 -9.30
N ALA A 17 19.05 -18.11 -9.30
CA ALA A 17 20.36 -18.04 -8.67
C ALA A 17 21.39 -17.52 -9.69
N ALA A 18 22.24 -16.59 -9.30
CA ALA A 18 23.29 -16.04 -10.15
C ALA A 18 24.55 -15.77 -9.33
N THR A 19 25.70 -15.91 -9.99
CA THR A 19 27.03 -15.59 -9.43
C THR A 19 27.48 -14.25 -9.96
N PHE A 20 28.02 -13.40 -9.11
CA PHE A 20 28.43 -12.03 -9.43
C PHE A 20 29.91 -11.80 -9.17
N SER A 21 30.54 -10.94 -9.99
CA SER A 21 31.92 -10.54 -9.83
C SER A 21 32.15 -9.32 -8.95
N GLY A 22 31.09 -8.78 -8.35
CA GLY A 22 31.14 -7.56 -7.54
C GLY A 22 30.26 -7.63 -6.31
N SER A 23 30.20 -6.54 -5.56
CA SER A 23 29.36 -6.43 -4.35
C SER A 23 27.87 -6.40 -4.71
N VAL A 24 27.12 -7.31 -4.11
CA VAL A 24 25.67 -7.44 -4.27
C VAL A 24 24.98 -7.09 -2.95
N ARG A 25 23.89 -6.34 -3.01
CA ARG A 25 23.11 -5.95 -1.84
C ARG A 25 21.74 -6.63 -1.83
N LYS A 26 21.28 -6.99 -0.64
CA LYS A 26 19.89 -7.45 -0.46
C LYS A 26 18.91 -6.33 -0.83
N ASN A 27 17.80 -6.70 -1.47
CA ASN A 27 16.76 -5.83 -2.03
C ASN A 27 17.22 -4.95 -3.21
N GLU A 28 18.38 -5.23 -3.80
CA GLU A 28 18.85 -4.57 -5.01
C GLU A 28 18.08 -5.08 -6.23
N VAL A 29 17.71 -4.17 -7.11
CA VAL A 29 17.07 -4.50 -8.39
C VAL A 29 18.12 -4.97 -9.38
N GLY A 30 17.80 -6.03 -10.11
CA GLY A 30 18.62 -6.51 -11.22
C GLY A 30 17.74 -6.98 -12.38
N TYR A 31 18.39 -7.20 -13.51
CA TYR A 31 17.73 -7.63 -14.74
C TYR A 31 18.42 -8.87 -15.29
N VAL A 32 17.63 -9.92 -15.54
CA VAL A 32 18.09 -11.10 -16.28
C VAL A 32 17.86 -10.83 -17.77
N LEU A 33 18.87 -10.97 -18.59
CA LEU A 33 18.82 -10.73 -20.03
C LEU A 33 18.54 -12.06 -20.74
N VAL A 34 17.39 -12.14 -21.42
CA VAL A 34 16.94 -13.35 -22.14
C VAL A 34 16.61 -12.94 -23.58
N GLY A 35 17.57 -13.13 -24.49
CA GLY A 35 17.45 -12.57 -25.84
C GLY A 35 17.34 -11.05 -25.79
N ASP A 36 16.25 -10.50 -26.33
CA ASP A 36 15.97 -9.05 -26.32
C ASP A 36 15.19 -8.59 -25.06
N ASP A 37 14.70 -9.54 -24.24
CA ASP A 37 13.93 -9.24 -23.04
C ASP A 37 14.85 -8.92 -21.85
N ARG A 38 14.44 -7.95 -21.03
CA ARG A 38 15.08 -7.61 -19.75
C ARG A 38 14.09 -7.88 -18.63
N LEU A 39 14.27 -8.99 -17.92
CA LEU A 39 13.36 -9.42 -16.86
C LEU A 39 13.80 -8.83 -15.52
N LYS A 40 12.98 -7.94 -14.96
CA LYS A 40 13.26 -7.28 -13.69
C LYS A 40 13.08 -8.24 -12.51
N GLY A 41 13.98 -8.14 -11.55
CA GLY A 41 13.90 -8.90 -10.31
C GLY A 41 14.57 -8.17 -9.15
N GLU A 42 14.44 -8.70 -7.97
CA GLU A 42 15.04 -8.20 -6.73
C GLU A 42 15.91 -9.29 -6.08
N VAL A 43 17.07 -8.89 -5.59
CA VAL A 43 17.94 -9.77 -4.79
C VAL A 43 17.31 -9.98 -3.42
N ILE A 44 16.93 -11.23 -3.11
CA ILE A 44 16.28 -11.56 -1.82
C ILE A 44 17.25 -12.25 -0.85
N ARG A 45 18.29 -12.90 -1.36
CA ARG A 45 19.30 -13.59 -0.55
C ARG A 45 20.68 -13.44 -1.19
N VAL A 46 21.68 -13.18 -0.35
CA VAL A 46 23.09 -13.10 -0.77
C VAL A 46 23.86 -14.14 0.04
N ASN A 47 24.67 -14.94 -0.63
CA ASN A 47 25.51 -15.97 -0.03
C ASN A 47 26.88 -16.00 -0.72
N GLY A 48 27.84 -15.27 -0.15
CA GLY A 48 29.15 -15.08 -0.76
C GLY A 48 29.04 -14.28 -2.07
N ASP A 49 29.53 -14.85 -3.14
CA ASP A 49 29.49 -14.33 -4.52
C ASP A 49 28.21 -14.72 -5.28
N THR A 50 27.36 -15.55 -4.66
CA THR A 50 26.09 -16.00 -5.24
C THR A 50 24.92 -15.26 -4.61
N ALA A 51 23.97 -14.83 -5.44
CA ALA A 51 22.71 -14.25 -4.97
C ALA A 51 21.50 -14.98 -5.57
N SER A 52 20.43 -15.07 -4.77
CA SER A 52 19.12 -15.50 -5.24
C SER A 52 18.28 -14.27 -5.52
N MET A 53 17.80 -14.18 -6.75
CA MET A 53 16.95 -13.10 -7.22
C MET A 53 15.55 -13.62 -7.47
N GLN A 54 14.56 -12.87 -7.05
CA GLN A 54 13.19 -13.12 -7.41
C GLN A 54 12.78 -12.29 -8.59
N ILE A 55 12.40 -12.93 -9.68
CA ILE A 55 11.97 -12.29 -10.91
C ILE A 55 10.48 -11.95 -10.80
N TYR A 56 10.11 -10.74 -11.18
CA TYR A 56 8.75 -10.21 -11.12
C TYR A 56 7.86 -10.66 -12.28
N GLU A 57 8.43 -11.40 -13.22
CA GLU A 57 7.77 -11.88 -14.42
C GLU A 57 7.91 -13.41 -14.57
N MET A 58 7.34 -13.93 -15.65
CA MET A 58 7.52 -15.34 -15.99
C MET A 58 8.96 -15.61 -16.44
N THR A 59 9.57 -16.63 -15.88
CA THR A 59 10.97 -16.98 -16.09
C THR A 59 11.20 -17.97 -17.26
N ASN A 60 10.15 -18.23 -18.05
CA ASN A 60 10.25 -19.14 -19.18
C ASN A 60 11.34 -18.70 -20.17
N GLY A 61 12.23 -19.62 -20.51
CA GLY A 61 13.34 -19.37 -21.44
C GLY A 61 14.63 -18.85 -20.80
N ILE A 62 14.66 -18.57 -19.50
CA ILE A 62 15.92 -18.29 -18.78
C ILE A 62 16.76 -19.56 -18.75
N GLN A 63 18.02 -19.42 -19.08
CA GLN A 63 19.00 -20.51 -19.13
C GLN A 63 20.16 -20.25 -18.17
N VAL A 64 20.81 -21.32 -17.73
CA VAL A 64 22.08 -21.22 -17.03
C VAL A 64 23.12 -20.61 -17.96
N GLY A 65 23.82 -19.56 -17.51
CA GLY A 65 24.75 -18.79 -18.29
C GLY A 65 24.18 -17.48 -18.84
N ASP A 66 22.88 -17.23 -18.74
CA ASP A 66 22.29 -15.93 -19.09
C ASP A 66 22.89 -14.82 -18.23
N LYS A 67 23.07 -13.64 -18.83
CA LYS A 67 23.67 -12.49 -18.17
C LYS A 67 22.67 -11.83 -17.21
N VAL A 68 23.16 -11.44 -16.04
CA VAL A 68 22.42 -10.64 -15.05
C VAL A 68 23.12 -9.30 -14.85
N GLU A 69 22.35 -8.22 -14.84
CA GLU A 69 22.85 -6.87 -14.58
C GLU A 69 22.17 -6.30 -13.35
N LEU A 70 22.96 -5.90 -12.34
CA LEU A 70 22.44 -5.19 -11.16
C LEU A 70 22.35 -3.69 -11.46
N SER A 71 21.29 -3.05 -10.95
CA SER A 71 21.04 -1.63 -11.17
C SER A 71 21.82 -0.72 -10.21
N GLY A 72 22.28 -1.24 -9.09
CA GLY A 72 22.83 -0.44 -7.99
C GLY A 72 21.75 0.23 -7.12
N GLU A 73 20.47 0.02 -7.42
CA GLU A 73 19.34 0.67 -6.76
C GLU A 73 18.42 -0.36 -6.10
N LEU A 74 17.73 0.07 -5.05
CA LEU A 74 16.69 -0.72 -4.40
C LEU A 74 15.38 -0.61 -5.20
N MET A 75 14.46 -1.57 -5.00
CA MET A 75 13.14 -1.46 -5.56
C MET A 75 12.47 -0.17 -5.09
N SER A 76 12.17 0.71 -6.02
CA SER A 76 11.70 2.06 -5.78
C SER A 76 10.44 2.36 -6.59
N VAL A 77 9.65 3.31 -6.12
CA VAL A 77 8.54 3.93 -6.86
C VAL A 77 8.88 5.37 -7.18
N GLU A 78 8.38 5.86 -8.30
CA GLU A 78 8.43 7.27 -8.65
C GLU A 78 7.31 8.03 -7.96
N LEU A 79 7.65 9.15 -7.36
CA LEU A 79 6.75 10.01 -6.60
C LEU A 79 6.76 11.40 -7.22
N GLY A 80 5.58 11.90 -7.58
CA GLY A 80 5.41 13.19 -8.24
C GLY A 80 3.95 13.46 -8.62
N PRO A 81 3.65 14.59 -9.25
CA PRO A 81 2.31 14.91 -9.71
C PRO A 81 1.88 14.01 -10.88
N GLY A 82 0.61 13.61 -10.90
CA GLY A 82 0.04 12.73 -11.90
C GLY A 82 -0.19 11.29 -11.42
N LEU A 83 0.03 11.01 -10.13
CA LEU A 83 -0.29 9.70 -9.53
C LEU A 83 -1.78 9.55 -9.21
N LEU A 84 -2.49 10.64 -8.91
CA LEU A 84 -3.94 10.60 -8.67
C LEU A 84 -4.70 10.19 -9.93
N THR A 85 -5.82 9.55 -9.75
CA THR A 85 -6.70 9.02 -10.83
C THR A 85 -6.14 7.82 -11.58
N GLN A 86 -4.92 7.38 -11.26
CA GLN A 86 -4.24 6.31 -11.96
C GLN A 86 -4.54 4.94 -11.36
N VAL A 87 -4.37 3.94 -12.22
CA VAL A 87 -4.44 2.52 -11.87
C VAL A 87 -3.11 1.88 -12.24
N PHE A 88 -2.41 1.39 -11.22
CA PHE A 88 -1.09 0.77 -11.37
C PHE A 88 -1.13 -0.73 -11.07
N ASP A 89 -0.15 -1.45 -11.58
CA ASP A 89 0.20 -2.77 -11.06
C ASP A 89 1.05 -2.67 -9.78
N GLY A 90 1.46 -3.81 -9.21
CA GLY A 90 2.29 -3.86 -8.01
C GLY A 90 3.70 -3.27 -8.17
N LEU A 91 4.17 -3.09 -9.41
CA LEU A 91 5.47 -2.50 -9.77
C LEU A 91 5.36 -1.05 -10.26
N GLN A 92 4.18 -0.45 -10.10
CA GLN A 92 3.85 0.91 -10.54
C GLN A 92 3.79 1.08 -12.08
N ASN A 93 3.54 0.03 -12.85
CA ASN A 93 3.23 0.21 -14.27
C ASN A 93 1.78 0.71 -14.41
N PRO A 94 1.52 1.76 -15.20
CA PRO A 94 0.16 2.24 -15.45
C PRO A 94 -0.60 1.23 -16.32
N LEU A 95 -1.63 0.60 -15.75
CA LEU A 95 -2.36 -0.50 -16.40
C LEU A 95 -3.13 -0.09 -17.65
N PRO A 96 -3.78 1.09 -17.74
CA PRO A 96 -4.48 1.50 -18.94
C PRO A 96 -3.54 1.65 -20.15
N GLU A 97 -2.39 2.29 -19.96
CA GLU A 97 -1.37 2.49 -20.99
C GLU A 97 -0.71 1.18 -21.37
N LEU A 98 -0.44 0.32 -20.40
CA LEU A 98 0.11 -1.01 -20.63
C LEU A 98 -0.85 -1.88 -21.45
N ALA A 99 -2.16 -1.80 -21.19
CA ALA A 99 -3.18 -2.50 -21.97
C ALA A 99 -3.30 -1.98 -23.41
N GLN A 100 -3.10 -0.69 -23.62
CA GLN A 100 -3.06 -0.11 -24.98
C GLN A 100 -1.85 -0.61 -25.78
N GLN A 101 -0.70 -0.75 -25.13
CA GLN A 101 0.54 -1.18 -25.77
C GLN A 101 0.59 -2.70 -26.02
N CYS A 102 0.22 -3.48 -25.02
CA CYS A 102 0.37 -4.95 -25.04
C CYS A 102 -0.93 -5.70 -25.42
N GLY A 103 -2.07 -5.03 -25.46
CA GLY A 103 -3.38 -5.67 -25.68
C GLY A 103 -3.84 -6.45 -24.43
N PHE A 104 -4.55 -7.57 -24.68
CA PHE A 104 -5.13 -8.37 -23.58
C PHE A 104 -4.12 -9.19 -22.76
N PHE A 105 -2.93 -9.40 -23.29
CA PHE A 105 -1.90 -10.18 -22.61
C PHE A 105 -0.69 -9.31 -22.27
N LEU A 106 -0.32 -9.27 -21.02
CA LEU A 106 0.90 -8.60 -20.56
C LEU A 106 2.11 -9.25 -21.21
N GLN A 107 2.90 -8.44 -21.91
CA GLN A 107 4.18 -8.86 -22.48
C GLN A 107 5.26 -8.67 -21.41
N ARG A 108 6.17 -9.66 -21.31
CA ARG A 108 7.30 -9.58 -20.40
C ARG A 108 8.35 -8.58 -20.90
N GLY A 109 9.11 -8.02 -19.98
CA GLY A 109 10.16 -7.05 -20.30
C GLY A 109 9.65 -5.65 -20.67
N VAL A 110 8.34 -5.39 -20.56
CA VAL A 110 7.73 -4.09 -20.85
C VAL A 110 7.47 -3.34 -19.55
N TYR A 111 8.17 -2.25 -19.36
CA TYR A 111 8.00 -1.32 -18.23
C TYR A 111 7.69 0.06 -18.77
N LEU A 112 6.68 0.70 -18.22
CA LEU A 112 6.26 2.05 -18.61
C LEU A 112 6.60 3.05 -17.51
N ASP A 113 6.82 4.29 -17.91
CA ASP A 113 6.98 5.38 -16.96
C ASP A 113 5.69 5.55 -16.15
N PRO A 114 5.75 5.47 -14.81
CA PRO A 114 4.54 5.52 -13.97
C PRO A 114 3.92 6.92 -13.90
N ILE A 115 4.71 7.95 -14.12
CA ILE A 115 4.25 9.34 -14.09
C ILE A 115 4.12 9.84 -15.52
N PRO A 116 2.90 10.28 -15.93
CA PRO A 116 2.67 10.79 -17.26
C PRO A 116 3.60 11.94 -17.61
N ASN A 117 4.17 11.94 -18.82
CA ASN A 117 4.96 13.04 -19.32
C ASN A 117 4.03 14.20 -19.70
N LYS A 118 3.78 15.07 -18.71
CA LYS A 118 2.82 16.17 -18.78
C LYS A 118 3.44 17.46 -18.25
N ASP A 119 2.96 18.57 -18.78
CA ASP A 119 3.33 19.90 -18.32
C ASP A 119 2.42 20.35 -17.17
N TRP A 120 3.04 21.00 -16.17
CA TRP A 120 2.37 21.48 -14.97
C TRP A 120 2.66 22.97 -14.73
N GLU A 121 1.66 23.68 -14.19
CA GLU A 121 1.84 25.09 -13.75
C GLU A 121 2.57 25.11 -12.39
N PHE A 122 3.89 25.27 -12.45
CA PHE A 122 4.73 25.33 -11.26
C PHE A 122 4.66 26.70 -10.61
N THR A 123 4.51 26.73 -9.28
CA THR A 123 4.61 27.92 -8.45
C THR A 123 5.68 27.71 -7.38
N PRO A 124 6.78 28.50 -7.35
CA PRO A 124 7.82 28.35 -6.33
C PRO A 124 7.31 28.74 -4.95
N LEU A 125 7.75 28.01 -3.92
CA LEU A 125 7.45 28.28 -2.51
C LEU A 125 8.68 28.71 -1.71
N VAL A 126 9.86 28.64 -2.31
CA VAL A 126 11.16 28.99 -1.72
C VAL A 126 11.87 30.03 -2.59
N LYS A 127 12.89 30.68 -2.02
CA LYS A 127 13.76 31.64 -2.70
C LYS A 127 15.21 31.19 -2.68
N PRO A 128 16.05 31.67 -3.62
CA PRO A 128 17.49 31.46 -3.54
C PRO A 128 18.05 31.89 -2.19
N GLY A 129 18.86 31.04 -1.57
CA GLY A 129 19.42 31.21 -0.24
C GLY A 129 18.64 30.56 0.91
N ASP A 130 17.39 30.16 0.69
CA ASP A 130 16.60 29.48 1.73
C ASP A 130 17.22 28.11 2.06
N HIS A 131 17.26 27.77 3.35
CA HIS A 131 17.62 26.44 3.82
C HIS A 131 16.49 25.45 3.59
N VAL A 132 16.84 24.27 3.12
CA VAL A 132 15.90 23.19 2.88
C VAL A 132 16.46 21.86 3.36
N THR A 133 15.58 21.00 3.83
CA THR A 133 15.88 19.64 4.28
C THR A 133 14.98 18.64 3.57
N ALA A 134 15.27 17.36 3.70
CA ALA A 134 14.46 16.30 3.11
C ALA A 134 12.97 16.45 3.46
N GLY A 135 12.10 16.40 2.45
CA GLY A 135 10.65 16.53 2.59
C GLY A 135 10.10 17.96 2.64
N ASP A 136 10.96 18.99 2.61
CA ASP A 136 10.50 20.36 2.51
C ASP A 136 9.96 20.67 1.11
N ALA A 137 8.92 21.50 1.03
CA ALA A 137 8.31 21.88 -0.24
C ALA A 137 9.09 23.02 -0.90
N VAL A 138 9.57 22.81 -2.13
CA VAL A 138 10.25 23.82 -2.94
C VAL A 138 9.30 24.53 -3.90
N GLY A 139 8.17 23.92 -4.22
CA GLY A 139 7.16 24.49 -5.11
C GLY A 139 5.85 23.72 -5.02
N SER A 140 4.90 24.13 -5.82
CA SER A 140 3.59 23.47 -5.91
C SER A 140 3.03 23.51 -7.32
N VAL A 141 2.18 22.52 -7.63
CA VAL A 141 1.42 22.43 -8.87
C VAL A 141 -0.04 22.10 -8.56
N PRO A 142 -1.03 22.56 -9.35
CA PRO A 142 -2.42 22.17 -9.19
C PRO A 142 -2.63 20.73 -9.73
N GLU A 143 -3.12 19.82 -8.90
CA GLU A 143 -3.48 18.45 -9.29
C GLU A 143 -4.92 18.15 -8.89
N GLY A 144 -5.84 18.29 -9.84
CA GLY A 144 -7.26 18.04 -9.61
C GLY A 144 -7.85 18.92 -8.49
N LEU A 145 -8.22 18.27 -7.38
CA LEU A 145 -8.78 18.92 -6.19
C LEU A 145 -7.72 19.45 -5.22
N PHE A 146 -6.46 19.09 -5.43
CA PHE A 146 -5.38 19.30 -4.47
C PHE A 146 -4.29 20.21 -5.03
N THR A 147 -3.57 20.85 -4.12
CA THR A 147 -2.29 21.48 -4.41
C THR A 147 -1.20 20.46 -4.12
N HIS A 148 -0.59 19.93 -5.16
CA HIS A 148 0.51 18.97 -5.05
C HIS A 148 1.80 19.71 -4.71
N LEU A 149 2.48 19.31 -3.63
CA LEU A 149 3.73 19.92 -3.22
C LEU A 149 4.91 19.20 -3.90
N ILE A 150 5.77 19.99 -4.54
CA ILE A 150 7.04 19.50 -5.05
C ILE A 150 8.05 19.55 -3.92
N MET A 151 8.51 18.38 -3.48
CA MET A 151 9.30 18.23 -2.26
C MET A 151 10.75 17.86 -2.57
N VAL A 152 11.63 18.27 -1.67
CA VAL A 152 13.01 17.77 -1.63
C VAL A 152 13.01 16.27 -1.41
N PRO A 153 13.77 15.49 -2.20
CA PRO A 153 13.83 14.03 -2.06
C PRO A 153 14.14 13.58 -0.63
N PHE A 154 13.42 12.58 -0.15
CA PHE A 154 13.48 12.12 1.24
C PHE A 154 14.81 11.48 1.67
N GLY A 155 15.64 11.08 0.71
CA GLY A 155 16.97 10.52 0.96
C GLY A 155 18.08 11.56 1.06
N LEU A 156 17.76 12.85 0.96
CA LEU A 156 18.77 13.90 1.07
C LEU A 156 19.27 13.97 2.53
N LYS A 157 20.57 13.75 2.70
CA LYS A 157 21.21 13.91 4.02
C LYS A 157 21.22 15.39 4.41
N ASP A 158 21.15 15.67 5.71
CA ASP A 158 21.25 17.02 6.23
C ASP A 158 22.72 17.48 6.20
N GLU A 159 23.10 18.15 5.12
CA GLU A 159 24.46 18.65 4.85
C GLU A 159 24.44 20.15 4.58
N GLY A 160 23.50 20.88 5.19
CA GLY A 160 23.40 22.34 5.04
C GLY A 160 22.89 22.79 3.66
N TRP A 161 21.97 22.05 3.07
CA TRP A 161 21.43 22.35 1.75
C TRP A 161 20.69 23.67 1.70
N ARG A 162 20.99 24.45 0.65
CA ARG A 162 20.33 25.74 0.34
C ARG A 162 19.86 25.75 -1.10
N VAL A 163 18.80 26.50 -1.34
CA VAL A 163 18.32 26.73 -2.70
C VAL A 163 19.31 27.62 -3.43
N LYS A 164 20.01 27.10 -4.43
CA LYS A 164 20.88 27.86 -5.31
C LYS A 164 20.08 28.68 -6.33
N SER A 165 19.12 28.00 -6.98
CA SER A 165 18.19 28.61 -7.93
C SER A 165 16.86 27.87 -7.93
N VAL A 166 15.79 28.57 -8.24
CA VAL A 166 14.45 28.02 -8.43
C VAL A 166 13.80 28.69 -9.65
N ARG A 167 13.05 27.91 -10.43
CA ARG A 167 12.30 28.43 -11.58
C ARG A 167 11.22 29.41 -11.12
N GLU A 168 10.97 30.41 -11.93
CA GLU A 168 9.85 31.32 -11.73
C GLU A 168 8.51 30.60 -11.98
N LYS A 169 7.40 31.21 -11.57
CA LYS A 169 6.07 30.70 -11.88
C LYS A 169 5.89 30.56 -13.40
N GLY A 170 5.56 29.34 -13.84
CA GLY A 170 5.42 29.02 -15.27
C GLY A 170 5.02 27.58 -15.50
N VAL A 171 4.85 27.23 -16.77
CA VAL A 171 4.50 25.89 -17.20
C VAL A 171 5.79 25.14 -17.57
N TYR A 172 6.02 24.02 -16.92
CA TYR A 172 7.20 23.19 -17.10
C TYR A 172 6.82 21.71 -17.19
N ASN A 173 7.63 20.96 -17.91
CA ASN A 173 7.46 19.51 -17.96
C ASN A 173 7.79 18.88 -16.60
N VAL A 174 7.12 17.79 -16.28
CA VAL A 174 7.30 17.06 -14.99
C VAL A 174 8.74 16.62 -14.74
N ARG A 175 9.51 16.39 -15.80
CA ARG A 175 10.93 15.97 -15.78
C ARG A 175 11.92 17.13 -15.87
N ASP A 176 11.45 18.38 -16.06
CA ASP A 176 12.32 19.54 -16.10
C ASP A 176 12.88 19.87 -14.72
N THR A 177 14.13 20.37 -14.67
CA THR A 177 14.74 20.88 -13.45
C THR A 177 14.01 22.16 -13.00
N VAL A 178 13.36 22.09 -11.85
CA VAL A 178 12.60 23.23 -11.27
C VAL A 178 13.37 23.98 -10.19
N ALA A 179 14.33 23.32 -9.53
CA ALA A 179 15.22 23.96 -8.57
C ALA A 179 16.60 23.28 -8.57
N VAL A 180 17.61 24.01 -8.13
CA VAL A 180 18.95 23.48 -7.89
C VAL A 180 19.31 23.79 -6.45
N LEU A 181 19.73 22.78 -5.72
CA LEU A 181 20.25 22.89 -4.36
C LEU A 181 21.76 22.85 -4.37
N GLU A 182 22.38 23.52 -3.41
CA GLU A 182 23.82 23.51 -3.16
C GLU A 182 24.06 23.27 -1.66
N ASN A 183 24.98 22.37 -1.32
CA ASN A 183 25.36 22.13 0.07
C ASN A 183 26.60 22.95 0.47
N ASP A 184 26.96 22.90 1.77
CA ASP A 184 28.13 23.61 2.29
C ASP A 184 29.47 23.11 1.71
N ASN A 185 29.48 21.95 1.03
CA ASN A 185 30.66 21.39 0.35
C ASN A 185 30.74 21.81 -1.12
N GLY A 186 29.78 22.58 -1.63
CA GLY A 186 29.69 22.99 -3.03
C GLY A 186 29.17 21.93 -3.98
N GLU A 187 28.56 20.85 -3.45
CA GLU A 187 27.86 19.87 -4.27
C GLU A 187 26.50 20.42 -4.70
N GLU A 188 26.19 20.26 -5.98
CA GLU A 188 24.90 20.69 -6.54
C GLU A 188 23.97 19.48 -6.76
N LYS A 189 22.69 19.68 -6.53
CA LYS A 189 21.65 18.70 -6.81
C LYS A 189 20.48 19.35 -7.53
N GLU A 190 20.22 18.87 -8.72
CA GLU A 190 19.05 19.26 -9.49
C GLU A 190 17.80 18.56 -8.97
N LEU A 191 16.72 19.31 -8.86
CA LEU A 191 15.40 18.82 -8.47
C LEU A 191 14.44 18.94 -9.65
N THR A 192 13.81 17.85 -9.99
CA THR A 192 12.64 17.79 -10.87
C THR A 192 11.36 17.68 -10.03
N MET A 193 10.20 17.64 -10.68
CA MET A 193 8.94 17.42 -9.96
C MET A 193 8.74 15.95 -9.53
N VAL A 194 9.65 15.07 -9.96
CA VAL A 194 9.58 13.62 -9.71
C VAL A 194 10.89 13.15 -9.09
N PHE A 195 10.79 12.22 -8.13
CA PHE A 195 11.94 11.52 -7.59
C PHE A 195 11.56 10.09 -7.20
N SER A 196 12.53 9.20 -7.09
CA SER A 196 12.34 7.80 -6.70
C SER A 196 12.53 7.61 -5.20
N TRP A 197 11.76 6.71 -4.60
CA TRP A 197 11.90 6.29 -3.20
C TRP A 197 11.79 4.78 -3.03
N PRO A 198 12.69 4.13 -2.25
CA PRO A 198 12.64 2.70 -1.99
C PRO A 198 11.38 2.29 -1.22
N VAL A 199 10.59 1.37 -1.76
CA VAL A 199 9.27 1.00 -1.21
C VAL A 199 9.33 0.34 0.17
N LYS A 200 10.42 -0.37 0.47
CA LYS A 200 10.61 -1.04 1.77
C LYS A 200 11.13 -0.10 2.87
N GLN A 201 11.43 1.17 2.53
CA GLN A 201 11.86 2.18 3.49
C GLN A 201 10.70 3.13 3.82
N PRO A 202 10.30 3.27 5.10
CA PRO A 202 9.27 4.22 5.50
C PRO A 202 9.77 5.66 5.34
N ILE A 203 8.87 6.57 4.95
CA ILE A 203 9.15 8.01 4.85
C ILE A 203 9.06 8.63 6.24
N ARG A 204 10.19 9.15 6.74
CA ARG A 204 10.32 9.70 8.10
C ARG A 204 10.75 11.17 8.13
N CYS A 205 10.29 11.96 7.16
CA CYS A 205 10.63 13.40 7.04
C CYS A 205 9.70 14.33 7.83
N TYR A 206 9.07 13.82 8.86
CA TYR A 206 8.19 14.57 9.78
C TYR A 206 8.93 14.96 11.06
N GLU A 207 8.40 15.94 11.81
CA GLU A 207 8.96 16.41 13.08
C GLU A 207 8.67 15.42 14.22
N GLU A 208 7.39 15.01 14.33
CA GLU A 208 6.91 14.20 15.44
C GLU A 208 5.84 13.22 15.01
N ARG A 209 5.83 12.02 15.61
CA ARG A 209 4.73 11.06 15.49
C ARG A 209 3.76 11.26 16.64
N LEU A 210 2.50 11.55 16.31
CA LEU A 210 1.45 11.82 17.28
C LEU A 210 0.64 10.55 17.58
N ARG A 211 -0.02 10.56 18.73
CA ARG A 211 -0.99 9.51 19.06
C ARG A 211 -2.25 9.69 18.19
N PRO A 212 -2.80 8.60 17.62
CA PRO A 212 -4.08 8.64 16.91
C PRO A 212 -5.22 8.85 17.90
N ASP A 213 -5.69 10.07 18.03
CA ASP A 213 -6.73 10.51 18.98
C ASP A 213 -7.97 11.08 18.30
N GLU A 214 -7.88 11.42 17.01
CA GLU A 214 -8.95 11.96 16.21
C GLU A 214 -9.71 10.84 15.49
N THR A 215 -11.02 10.78 15.67
CA THR A 215 -11.85 9.76 15.04
C THR A 215 -11.92 9.96 13.53
N LEU A 216 -11.66 8.90 12.77
CA LEU A 216 -11.97 8.82 11.36
C LEU A 216 -13.48 8.56 11.22
N VAL A 217 -14.22 9.56 10.77
CA VAL A 217 -15.66 9.42 10.54
C VAL A 217 -15.89 8.72 9.20
N THR A 218 -16.46 7.51 9.26
CA THR A 218 -16.78 6.70 8.07
C THR A 218 -18.18 6.91 7.54
N LYS A 219 -19.04 7.58 8.29
CA LYS A 219 -20.49 7.73 8.07
C LYS A 219 -21.26 6.41 8.07
N LEU A 220 -20.62 5.32 8.48
CA LEU A 220 -21.24 4.03 8.76
C LEU A 220 -21.58 3.96 10.24
N ARG A 221 -22.88 4.02 10.59
CA ARG A 221 -23.33 4.09 11.99
C ARG A 221 -22.79 2.98 12.88
N SER A 222 -22.69 1.74 12.36
CA SER A 222 -22.17 0.60 13.11
C SER A 222 -20.69 0.77 13.45
N ILE A 223 -19.89 1.32 12.55
CA ILE A 223 -18.47 1.57 12.76
C ILE A 223 -18.29 2.77 13.68
N ASP A 224 -18.83 3.92 13.30
CA ASP A 224 -18.61 5.17 14.04
C ASP A 224 -19.15 5.13 15.48
N THR A 225 -20.16 4.25 15.76
CA THR A 225 -20.72 4.07 17.10
C THR A 225 -20.01 3.00 17.92
N PHE A 226 -19.88 1.78 17.36
CA PHE A 226 -19.40 0.62 18.13
C PHE A 226 -17.93 0.29 17.92
N LEU A 227 -17.36 0.65 16.78
CA LEU A 227 -16.10 0.15 16.28
C LEU A 227 -15.28 1.27 15.63
N PRO A 228 -15.13 2.43 16.30
CA PRO A 228 -14.49 3.60 15.70
C PRO A 228 -13.05 3.30 15.29
N VAL A 229 -12.58 3.99 14.25
CA VAL A 229 -11.19 4.03 13.81
C VAL A 229 -10.66 5.44 14.03
N ALA A 230 -9.40 5.60 14.35
CA ALA A 230 -8.77 6.91 14.43
C ALA A 230 -8.01 7.25 13.16
N LYS A 231 -7.92 8.53 12.80
CA LYS A 231 -7.00 9.02 11.75
C LYS A 231 -5.56 8.68 12.15
N GLY A 232 -4.85 8.00 11.25
CA GLY A 232 -3.53 7.44 11.56
C GLY A 232 -3.56 6.13 12.34
N GLY A 233 -4.74 5.55 12.54
CA GLY A 233 -4.91 4.25 13.16
C GLY A 233 -4.84 3.08 12.19
N THR A 234 -5.08 1.89 12.72
CA THR A 234 -5.06 0.63 11.96
C THR A 234 -6.29 -0.20 12.28
N PHE A 235 -6.87 -0.83 11.28
CA PHE A 235 -7.99 -1.75 11.48
C PHE A 235 -7.93 -2.92 10.51
N CYS A 236 -8.58 -4.00 10.84
CA CYS A 236 -8.75 -5.13 9.95
C CYS A 236 -10.21 -5.55 9.81
N VAL A 237 -10.54 -6.03 8.63
CA VAL A 237 -11.87 -6.55 8.26
C VAL A 237 -11.73 -8.02 7.90
N PRO A 238 -11.65 -8.92 8.88
CA PRO A 238 -11.66 -10.35 8.60
C PRO A 238 -13.07 -10.85 8.37
N GLY A 239 -13.20 -11.82 7.49
CA GLY A 239 -14.48 -12.45 7.23
C GLY A 239 -14.41 -13.54 6.17
N PRO A 240 -15.39 -14.45 6.17
CA PRO A 240 -15.47 -15.50 5.17
C PRO A 240 -15.65 -14.90 3.76
N PHE A 241 -15.43 -15.74 2.77
CA PHE A 241 -15.70 -15.38 1.39
C PHE A 241 -17.20 -15.05 1.20
N GLY A 242 -17.49 -13.97 0.45
CA GLY A 242 -18.86 -13.52 0.19
C GLY A 242 -19.54 -12.77 1.33
N ALA A 243 -18.85 -12.49 2.45
CA ALA A 243 -19.42 -11.74 3.57
C ALA A 243 -19.48 -10.22 3.35
N GLY A 244 -19.02 -9.72 2.18
CA GLY A 244 -19.09 -8.31 1.82
C GLY A 244 -17.88 -7.47 2.26
N LYS A 245 -16.66 -8.06 2.36
CA LYS A 245 -15.42 -7.34 2.71
C LYS A 245 -15.14 -6.18 1.76
N THR A 246 -15.07 -6.47 0.47
CA THR A 246 -14.80 -5.49 -0.57
C THR A 246 -15.86 -4.39 -0.62
N VAL A 247 -17.15 -4.76 -0.48
CA VAL A 247 -18.25 -3.79 -0.43
C VAL A 247 -18.10 -2.86 0.76
N LEU A 248 -17.73 -3.37 1.94
CA LEU A 248 -17.49 -2.55 3.12
C LEU A 248 -16.34 -1.56 2.88
N GLN A 249 -15.24 -2.01 2.30
CA GLN A 249 -14.11 -1.14 1.95
C GLN A 249 -14.49 -0.06 0.93
N HIS A 250 -15.30 -0.39 -0.09
CA HIS A 250 -15.80 0.61 -1.03
C HIS A 250 -16.67 1.66 -0.33
N MET A 251 -17.50 1.25 0.63
CA MET A 251 -18.29 2.17 1.43
C MET A 251 -17.43 3.08 2.31
N GLU A 252 -16.36 2.54 2.91
CA GLU A 252 -15.39 3.32 3.67
C GLU A 252 -14.62 4.28 2.76
N ALA A 253 -14.12 3.81 1.61
CA ALA A 253 -13.44 4.64 0.63
C ALA A 253 -14.28 5.84 0.18
N LYS A 254 -15.58 5.61 -0.07
CA LYS A 254 -16.51 6.64 -0.52
C LYS A 254 -16.83 7.67 0.56
N ASN A 255 -17.05 7.21 1.79
CA ASN A 255 -17.67 8.03 2.83
C ASN A 255 -16.71 8.55 3.89
N ALA A 256 -15.51 7.95 4.04
CA ALA A 256 -14.53 8.34 5.04
C ALA A 256 -14.07 9.80 4.85
N ASP A 257 -13.91 10.48 5.99
CA ASP A 257 -13.42 11.85 6.05
C ASP A 257 -11.89 11.89 5.94
N VAL A 258 -11.41 11.62 4.71
CA VAL A 258 -9.99 11.67 4.33
C VAL A 258 -9.83 12.40 3.00
N ASP A 259 -8.65 12.91 2.76
CA ASP A 259 -8.35 13.62 1.51
C ASP A 259 -8.13 12.65 0.35
N ILE A 260 -7.33 11.63 0.57
CA ILE A 260 -6.93 10.66 -0.46
C ILE A 260 -7.25 9.24 -0.01
N VAL A 261 -7.68 8.43 -0.97
CA VAL A 261 -7.90 6.99 -0.81
C VAL A 261 -6.93 6.24 -1.71
N ILE A 262 -6.29 5.23 -1.17
CA ILE A 262 -5.48 4.29 -1.93
C ILE A 262 -6.07 2.89 -1.74
N VAL A 263 -6.42 2.25 -2.84
CA VAL A 263 -6.93 0.87 -2.84
C VAL A 263 -5.85 -0.05 -3.38
N ALA A 264 -5.41 -0.99 -2.57
CA ALA A 264 -4.42 -1.98 -2.95
C ALA A 264 -5.06 -3.37 -3.04
N ALA A 265 -5.39 -3.80 -4.25
CA ALA A 265 -5.84 -5.16 -4.53
C ALA A 265 -4.61 -6.08 -4.64
N CYS A 266 -4.34 -6.83 -3.55
CA CYS A 266 -3.12 -7.62 -3.39
C CYS A 266 -3.37 -9.10 -3.71
N GLY A 267 -3.48 -9.44 -4.99
CA GLY A 267 -3.67 -10.81 -5.46
C GLY A 267 -5.14 -11.24 -5.51
N GLU A 268 -6.05 -10.31 -5.65
CA GLU A 268 -7.48 -10.61 -5.82
C GLU A 268 -7.78 -11.22 -7.20
N ARG A 269 -8.96 -11.79 -7.34
CA ARG A 269 -9.39 -12.40 -8.62
C ARG A 269 -9.57 -11.33 -9.67
N ALA A 270 -9.20 -11.65 -10.91
CA ALA A 270 -9.33 -10.70 -12.02
C ALA A 270 -10.75 -10.12 -12.17
N GLY A 271 -11.80 -10.93 -11.90
CA GLY A 271 -13.19 -10.48 -11.93
C GLY A 271 -13.49 -9.39 -10.88
N GLU A 272 -13.02 -9.56 -9.65
CA GLU A 272 -13.19 -8.59 -8.56
C GLU A 272 -12.43 -7.29 -8.85
N VAL A 273 -11.23 -7.40 -9.41
CA VAL A 273 -10.44 -6.24 -9.84
C VAL A 273 -11.15 -5.45 -10.95
N VAL A 274 -11.71 -6.15 -11.95
CA VAL A 274 -12.48 -5.51 -13.04
C VAL A 274 -13.72 -4.80 -12.48
N GLU A 275 -14.38 -5.37 -11.47
CA GLU A 275 -15.53 -4.75 -10.80
C GLU A 275 -15.10 -3.44 -10.11
N VAL A 276 -14.00 -3.45 -9.35
CA VAL A 276 -13.43 -2.23 -8.74
C VAL A 276 -13.12 -1.17 -9.79
N LEU A 277 -12.47 -1.55 -10.89
CA LEU A 277 -12.10 -0.63 -11.98
C LEU A 277 -13.30 -0.03 -12.70
N LYS A 278 -14.44 -0.72 -12.75
CA LYS A 278 -15.68 -0.21 -13.34
C LYS A 278 -16.49 0.63 -12.36
N GLU A 279 -16.59 0.20 -11.11
CA GLU A 279 -17.42 0.87 -10.11
C GLU A 279 -16.81 2.17 -9.57
N PHE A 280 -15.49 2.19 -9.30
CA PHE A 280 -14.86 3.37 -8.72
C PHE A 280 -15.01 4.66 -9.51
N PRO A 281 -14.89 4.67 -10.86
CA PRO A 281 -15.15 5.87 -11.67
C PRO A 281 -16.60 6.36 -11.60
N GLU A 282 -17.55 5.45 -11.37
CA GLU A 282 -18.99 5.76 -11.28
C GLU A 282 -19.38 6.24 -9.87
N LEU A 283 -18.58 5.94 -8.87
CA LEU A 283 -18.83 6.39 -7.50
C LEU A 283 -18.65 7.91 -7.40
N VAL A 284 -19.67 8.56 -6.85
CA VAL A 284 -19.63 10.01 -6.59
C VAL A 284 -19.14 10.26 -5.18
N ASP A 285 -18.13 11.11 -5.03
CA ASP A 285 -17.68 11.61 -3.72
C ASP A 285 -18.76 12.51 -3.13
N PRO A 286 -19.34 12.16 -1.97
CA PRO A 286 -20.43 12.95 -1.36
C PRO A 286 -19.97 14.34 -0.88
N ARG A 287 -18.67 14.63 -0.83
CA ARG A 287 -18.13 15.93 -0.42
C ARG A 287 -18.03 16.89 -1.59
N THR A 288 -17.63 16.41 -2.74
CA THR A 288 -17.32 17.24 -3.91
C THR A 288 -18.36 17.15 -5.02
N GLY A 289 -19.19 16.10 -5.03
CA GLY A 289 -20.11 15.79 -6.12
C GLY A 289 -19.42 15.30 -7.41
N ARG A 290 -18.10 15.08 -7.37
CA ARG A 290 -17.28 14.59 -8.49
C ARG A 290 -16.99 13.10 -8.36
N SER A 291 -16.35 12.51 -9.35
CA SER A 291 -15.95 11.11 -9.30
C SER A 291 -14.99 10.86 -8.11
N LEU A 292 -15.18 9.75 -7.41
CA LEU A 292 -14.30 9.32 -6.33
C LEU A 292 -12.87 9.09 -6.83
N MET A 293 -12.70 8.72 -8.10
CA MET A 293 -11.39 8.53 -8.72
C MET A 293 -10.51 9.78 -8.68
N GLU A 294 -11.08 11.01 -8.64
CA GLU A 294 -10.28 12.24 -8.58
C GLU A 294 -9.41 12.35 -7.33
N ARG A 295 -9.73 11.60 -6.28
CA ARG A 295 -8.92 11.50 -5.06
C ARG A 295 -8.45 10.09 -4.74
N THR A 296 -8.46 9.18 -5.73
CA THR A 296 -8.14 7.78 -5.52
C THR A 296 -6.96 7.34 -6.39
N ILE A 297 -6.13 6.47 -5.83
CA ILE A 297 -5.12 5.68 -6.54
C ILE A 297 -5.48 4.21 -6.36
N ILE A 298 -5.46 3.43 -7.42
CA ILE A 298 -5.73 1.99 -7.37
C ILE A 298 -4.47 1.24 -7.75
N ILE A 299 -4.04 0.32 -6.90
CA ILE A 299 -2.95 -0.61 -7.19
C ILE A 299 -3.55 -1.99 -7.33
N CYS A 300 -3.51 -2.52 -8.55
CA CYS A 300 -4.12 -3.78 -8.92
C CYS A 300 -3.07 -4.85 -9.19
N ASN A 301 -3.03 -5.86 -8.34
CA ASN A 301 -2.28 -7.06 -8.61
C ASN A 301 -3.20 -8.27 -8.51
N THR A 302 -3.39 -8.99 -9.62
CA THR A 302 -4.28 -10.16 -9.65
C THR A 302 -3.57 -11.41 -9.16
N SER A 303 -4.36 -12.44 -8.79
CA SER A 303 -3.85 -13.73 -8.34
C SER A 303 -3.07 -14.51 -9.41
N SER A 304 -3.24 -14.16 -10.69
CA SER A 304 -2.51 -14.74 -11.83
C SER A 304 -1.16 -14.06 -12.09
N MET A 305 -0.92 -12.88 -11.51
CA MET A 305 0.36 -12.19 -11.63
C MET A 305 1.44 -12.86 -10.78
N PRO A 306 2.74 -12.68 -11.11
CA PRO A 306 3.84 -13.27 -10.38
C PRO A 306 3.83 -12.95 -8.88
N VAL A 307 4.28 -13.92 -8.08
CA VAL A 307 4.27 -13.86 -6.61
C VAL A 307 5.00 -12.61 -6.08
N ALA A 308 6.13 -12.27 -6.68
CA ALA A 308 6.94 -11.12 -6.27
C ALA A 308 6.22 -9.79 -6.50
N ALA A 309 5.51 -9.64 -7.60
CA ALA A 309 4.71 -8.45 -7.88
C ALA A 309 3.56 -8.30 -6.86
N ARG A 310 2.96 -9.44 -6.43
CA ARG A 310 1.96 -9.44 -5.34
C ARG A 310 2.55 -8.99 -4.01
N GLU A 311 3.74 -9.46 -3.68
CA GLU A 311 4.44 -9.04 -2.45
C GLU A 311 4.78 -7.55 -2.49
N ALA A 312 5.26 -7.05 -3.62
CA ALA A 312 5.64 -5.65 -3.80
C ALA A 312 4.46 -4.67 -3.73
N SER A 313 3.25 -5.08 -4.18
CA SER A 313 2.07 -4.20 -4.30
C SER A 313 1.70 -3.46 -3.00
N VAL A 314 1.82 -4.14 -1.86
CA VAL A 314 1.52 -3.57 -0.54
C VAL A 314 2.50 -2.45 -0.18
N TYR A 315 3.78 -2.64 -0.47
CA TYR A 315 4.82 -1.65 -0.20
C TYR A 315 4.72 -0.45 -1.14
N THR A 316 4.38 -0.67 -2.41
CA THR A 316 4.09 0.39 -3.38
C THR A 316 2.96 1.27 -2.87
N ALA A 317 1.85 0.65 -2.45
CA ALA A 317 0.67 1.35 -1.94
C ALA A 317 0.97 2.20 -0.69
N VAL A 318 1.62 1.62 0.30
CA VAL A 318 1.90 2.33 1.55
C VAL A 318 2.92 3.45 1.37
N THR A 319 3.87 3.30 0.42
CA THR A 319 4.82 4.35 0.10
C THR A 319 4.14 5.56 -0.53
N MET A 320 3.20 5.33 -1.46
CA MET A 320 2.38 6.42 -2.01
C MET A 320 1.51 7.08 -0.93
N ALA A 321 0.97 6.30 0.02
CA ALA A 321 0.20 6.85 1.14
C ALA A 321 1.06 7.78 2.02
N GLU A 322 2.27 7.35 2.36
CA GLU A 322 3.20 8.17 3.13
C GLU A 322 3.66 9.42 2.37
N TYR A 323 3.78 9.34 1.05
CA TYR A 323 4.11 10.49 0.20
C TYR A 323 3.07 11.60 0.31
N TYR A 324 1.78 11.27 0.17
CA TYR A 324 0.70 12.24 0.31
C TYR A 324 0.54 12.74 1.74
N ARG A 325 0.77 11.89 2.74
CA ARG A 325 0.84 12.33 4.14
C ARG A 325 1.91 13.40 4.32
N GLN A 326 3.06 13.27 3.66
CA GLN A 326 4.14 14.27 3.74
C GLN A 326 3.75 15.63 3.14
N MET A 327 2.72 15.70 2.32
CA MET A 327 2.13 16.96 1.85
C MET A 327 1.14 17.60 2.83
N GLY A 328 0.83 16.92 3.93
CA GLY A 328 -0.14 17.40 4.93
C GLY A 328 -1.57 16.96 4.64
N LEU A 329 -1.75 15.81 3.98
CA LEU A 329 -3.05 15.22 3.65
C LEU A 329 -3.34 13.99 4.50
N ASP A 330 -4.62 13.78 4.81
CA ASP A 330 -5.11 12.56 5.45
C ASP A 330 -5.38 11.50 4.39
N VAL A 331 -4.73 10.34 4.55
CA VAL A 331 -4.80 9.24 3.58
C VAL A 331 -5.41 7.99 4.22
N LEU A 332 -6.34 7.36 3.52
CA LEU A 332 -6.87 6.04 3.84
C LEU A 332 -6.32 5.02 2.85
N LEU A 333 -5.53 4.08 3.34
CA LEU A 333 -5.05 2.93 2.57
C LEU A 333 -5.90 1.70 2.90
N LEU A 334 -6.51 1.12 1.89
CA LEU A 334 -7.31 -0.10 1.97
C LEU A 334 -6.59 -1.22 1.22
N ALA A 335 -6.16 -2.26 1.93
CA ALA A 335 -5.47 -3.42 1.37
C ALA A 335 -6.42 -4.63 1.30
N ASP A 336 -6.75 -5.06 0.09
CA ASP A 336 -7.61 -6.23 -0.16
C ASP A 336 -6.87 -7.28 -1.02
N SER A 337 -6.51 -8.47 -0.53
CA SER A 337 -6.55 -8.88 0.88
C SER A 337 -5.13 -9.18 1.36
N THR A 338 -4.86 -8.85 2.62
CA THR A 338 -3.54 -9.13 3.22
C THR A 338 -3.28 -10.63 3.34
N SER A 339 -4.31 -11.50 3.34
CA SER A 339 -4.15 -12.95 3.26
C SER A 339 -3.48 -13.39 1.96
N ARG A 340 -3.80 -12.77 0.84
CA ARG A 340 -3.17 -13.06 -0.46
C ARG A 340 -1.72 -12.61 -0.51
N TRP A 341 -1.43 -11.49 0.12
CA TRP A 341 -0.06 -11.03 0.33
C TRP A 341 0.74 -12.01 1.20
N ALA A 342 0.18 -12.50 2.31
CA ALA A 342 0.80 -13.51 3.15
C ALA A 342 1.02 -14.84 2.40
N GLN A 343 0.08 -15.24 1.52
CA GLN A 343 0.26 -16.41 0.64
C GLN A 343 1.46 -16.23 -0.30
N ALA A 344 1.67 -15.02 -0.84
CA ALA A 344 2.85 -14.72 -1.66
C ALA A 344 4.14 -14.94 -0.85
N MET A 345 4.20 -14.45 0.39
CA MET A 345 5.36 -14.69 1.28
C MET A 345 5.58 -16.17 1.55
N ARG A 346 4.51 -16.96 1.76
CA ARG A 346 4.60 -18.41 1.95
C ARG A 346 5.19 -19.11 0.73
N GLU A 347 4.74 -18.74 -0.46
CA GLU A 347 5.27 -19.30 -1.72
C GLU A 347 6.76 -18.95 -1.91
N MET A 348 7.16 -17.74 -1.57
CA MET A 348 8.56 -17.30 -1.64
C MET A 348 9.45 -18.06 -0.66
N SER A 349 9.05 -18.12 0.60
CA SER A 349 9.77 -18.83 1.66
C SER A 349 9.94 -20.31 1.33
N GLY A 350 8.90 -20.95 0.79
CA GLY A 350 8.96 -22.36 0.35
C GLY A 350 9.97 -22.58 -0.79
N ARG A 351 10.09 -21.66 -1.75
CA ARG A 351 11.07 -21.73 -2.83
C ARG A 351 12.50 -21.46 -2.37
N LEU A 352 12.65 -20.69 -1.30
CA LEU A 352 13.95 -20.41 -0.66
C LEU A 352 14.37 -21.54 0.28
N GLU A 353 13.54 -22.59 0.43
CA GLU A 353 13.79 -23.70 1.34
C GLU A 353 14.02 -23.23 2.79
N GLU A 354 13.33 -22.16 3.19
CA GLU A 354 13.36 -21.68 4.57
C GLU A 354 12.59 -22.64 5.47
N ILE A 355 13.01 -22.72 6.74
CA ILE A 355 12.31 -23.56 7.73
C ILE A 355 10.90 -23.02 7.92
N PRO A 356 9.85 -23.79 7.60
CA PRO A 356 8.48 -23.32 7.70
C PRO A 356 8.05 -23.17 9.15
N GLY A 357 7.30 -22.11 9.42
CA GLY A 357 6.54 -21.93 10.66
C GLY A 357 5.16 -22.61 10.59
N GLU A 358 4.23 -22.10 11.37
CA GLU A 358 2.84 -22.59 11.44
C GLU A 358 2.14 -22.47 10.07
N GLU A 359 1.39 -23.47 9.66
CA GLU A 359 0.73 -23.58 8.36
C GLU A 359 1.65 -23.32 7.14
N ALA A 360 2.92 -23.65 7.27
CA ALA A 360 3.95 -23.40 6.25
C ALA A 360 4.20 -21.90 5.90
N PHE A 361 3.77 -20.97 6.73
CA PHE A 361 4.16 -19.58 6.62
C PHE A 361 5.60 -19.37 7.10
N PRO A 362 6.31 -18.32 6.62
CA PRO A 362 7.63 -18.00 7.12
C PRO A 362 7.59 -17.60 8.60
N ALA A 363 8.62 -17.97 9.37
CA ALA A 363 8.69 -17.66 10.80
C ALA A 363 8.65 -16.15 11.11
N TYR A 364 9.01 -15.30 10.14
CA TYR A 364 9.01 -13.85 10.26
C TYR A 364 7.68 -13.18 9.81
N LEU A 365 6.62 -13.95 9.52
CA LEU A 365 5.32 -13.43 9.05
C LEU A 365 4.79 -12.31 9.96
N GLU A 366 4.80 -12.53 11.27
CA GLU A 366 4.27 -11.59 12.25
C GLU A 366 5.02 -10.26 12.20
N SER A 367 6.35 -10.28 12.12
CA SER A 367 7.17 -9.08 12.07
C SER A 367 6.98 -8.29 10.77
N VAL A 368 6.74 -8.97 9.65
CA VAL A 368 6.48 -8.31 8.36
C VAL A 368 5.10 -7.66 8.36
N ILE A 369 4.07 -8.35 8.86
CA ILE A 369 2.73 -7.77 9.02
C ILE A 369 2.78 -6.56 9.97
N ALA A 370 3.47 -6.68 11.10
CA ALA A 370 3.66 -5.58 12.04
C ALA A 370 4.32 -4.37 11.37
N SER A 371 5.42 -4.59 10.64
CA SER A 371 6.15 -3.53 9.94
C SER A 371 5.29 -2.80 8.90
N PHE A 372 4.39 -3.50 8.24
CA PHE A 372 3.43 -2.88 7.31
C PHE A 372 2.44 -1.97 8.04
N TYR A 373 1.77 -2.47 9.06
CA TYR A 373 0.78 -1.68 9.81
C TYR A 373 1.43 -0.55 10.62
N GLU A 374 2.69 -0.68 11.05
CA GLU A 374 3.43 0.39 11.74
C GLU A 374 3.72 1.61 10.85
N ARG A 375 3.59 1.50 9.54
CA ARG A 375 3.68 2.64 8.61
C ARG A 375 2.45 3.56 8.69
N ALA A 376 1.33 3.09 9.23
CA ALA A 376 0.23 3.96 9.63
C ALA A 376 0.66 4.90 10.75
N GLY A 377 0.09 6.08 10.78
CA GLY A 377 0.33 7.02 11.87
C GLY A 377 -0.16 8.42 11.58
N LYS A 378 -0.40 9.17 12.65
CA LYS A 378 -0.65 10.61 12.66
C LYS A 378 0.66 11.30 12.95
N VAL A 379 1.04 12.27 12.15
CA VAL A 379 2.33 12.96 12.26
C VAL A 379 2.15 14.47 12.23
N ARG A 380 3.07 15.17 12.89
CA ARG A 380 3.27 16.62 12.71
C ARG A 380 4.43 16.81 11.75
N LEU A 381 4.18 17.51 10.66
CA LEU A 381 5.20 17.89 9.69
C LEU A 381 6.03 19.07 10.20
N LYS A 382 7.21 19.27 9.65
CA LYS A 382 8.11 20.39 9.99
C LYS A 382 7.48 21.78 9.83
N ASN A 383 6.50 21.90 8.95
CA ASN A 383 5.71 23.12 8.76
C ASN A 383 4.54 23.28 9.74
N GLY A 384 4.43 22.41 10.75
CA GLY A 384 3.38 22.38 11.78
C GLY A 384 2.06 21.75 11.35
N LYS A 385 1.87 21.38 10.07
CA LYS A 385 0.66 20.67 9.62
C LYS A 385 0.60 19.28 10.22
N ILE A 386 -0.62 18.84 10.53
CA ILE A 386 -0.91 17.47 10.98
C ILE A 386 -1.48 16.70 9.79
N ALA A 387 -1.02 15.49 9.61
CA ALA A 387 -1.47 14.59 8.56
C ALA A 387 -1.42 13.13 9.02
N SER A 388 -2.14 12.26 8.34
CA SER A 388 -2.22 10.88 8.76
C SER A 388 -2.25 9.88 7.60
N VAL A 389 -1.77 8.66 7.88
CA VAL A 389 -2.05 7.47 7.08
C VAL A 389 -2.80 6.48 7.95
N THR A 390 -4.04 6.20 7.60
CA THR A 390 -4.86 5.14 8.21
C THR A 390 -4.80 3.90 7.32
N ILE A 391 -4.54 2.73 7.91
CA ILE A 391 -4.45 1.46 7.16
C ILE A 391 -5.56 0.52 7.57
N GLY A 392 -6.39 0.11 6.60
CA GLY A 392 -7.39 -0.93 6.73
C GLY A 392 -7.05 -2.13 5.85
N GLY A 393 -6.90 -3.30 6.44
CA GLY A 393 -6.63 -4.53 5.69
C GLY A 393 -7.76 -5.54 5.81
N THR A 394 -8.15 -6.17 4.70
CA THR A 394 -9.03 -7.33 4.77
C THR A 394 -8.22 -8.59 5.02
N VAL A 395 -8.81 -9.50 5.76
CA VAL A 395 -8.28 -10.84 5.97
C VAL A 395 -9.34 -11.85 5.56
N SER A 396 -8.93 -12.88 4.81
CA SER A 396 -9.83 -13.93 4.31
C SER A 396 -9.42 -15.28 4.91
N PRO A 397 -9.75 -15.53 6.19
CA PRO A 397 -9.36 -16.78 6.85
C PRO A 397 -10.02 -17.98 6.18
N ALA A 398 -9.24 -19.02 5.94
CA ALA A 398 -9.73 -20.25 5.34
C ALA A 398 -10.80 -20.88 6.23
N GLY A 399 -11.97 -21.22 5.65
CA GLY A 399 -13.09 -21.79 6.43
C GLY A 399 -13.69 -20.84 7.47
N GLY A 400 -13.29 -19.57 7.52
CA GLY A 400 -13.72 -18.61 8.55
C GLY A 400 -13.01 -18.80 9.90
N ASN A 401 -11.89 -19.53 9.92
CA ASN A 401 -11.14 -19.77 11.14
C ASN A 401 -10.23 -18.58 11.46
N PHE A 402 -10.59 -17.80 12.49
CA PHE A 402 -9.78 -16.65 12.94
C PHE A 402 -8.51 -17.04 13.69
N GLU A 403 -8.26 -18.34 13.95
CA GLU A 403 -7.02 -18.82 14.58
C GLU A 403 -5.89 -19.00 13.57
N GLU A 404 -6.15 -18.81 12.29
CA GLU A 404 -5.15 -18.82 11.22
C GLU A 404 -4.00 -17.84 11.52
N PRO A 405 -2.71 -18.19 11.23
CA PRO A 405 -1.54 -17.37 11.58
C PRO A 405 -1.60 -15.92 11.08
N VAL A 406 -2.11 -15.69 9.87
CA VAL A 406 -2.22 -14.33 9.29
C VAL A 406 -3.21 -13.49 10.06
N THR A 407 -4.37 -14.04 10.40
CA THR A 407 -5.40 -13.35 11.18
C THR A 407 -4.88 -13.04 12.57
N GLN A 408 -4.27 -14.00 13.25
CA GLN A 408 -3.70 -13.82 14.59
C GLN A 408 -2.56 -12.78 14.61
N ALA A 409 -1.65 -12.82 13.64
CA ALA A 409 -0.59 -11.84 13.50
C ALA A 409 -1.16 -10.42 13.30
N THR A 410 -2.21 -10.29 12.47
CA THR A 410 -2.88 -9.01 12.21
C THR A 410 -3.58 -8.48 13.46
N LEU A 411 -4.30 -9.34 14.20
CA LEU A 411 -5.02 -8.95 15.42
C LEU A 411 -4.12 -8.39 16.52
N LYS A 412 -2.87 -8.85 16.60
CA LYS A 412 -1.90 -8.35 17.58
C LYS A 412 -1.48 -6.90 17.32
N VAL A 413 -1.56 -6.45 16.06
CA VAL A 413 -1.00 -5.16 15.62
C VAL A 413 -2.08 -4.10 15.42
N VAL A 414 -3.27 -4.49 14.95
CA VAL A 414 -4.33 -3.51 14.64
C VAL A 414 -4.98 -2.92 15.88
N GLY A 415 -5.50 -1.70 15.73
CA GLY A 415 -6.24 -1.00 16.78
C GLY A 415 -7.75 -1.24 16.75
N ALA A 416 -8.30 -1.75 15.65
CA ALA A 416 -9.72 -2.10 15.54
C ALA A 416 -9.91 -3.38 14.71
N PHE A 417 -10.95 -4.12 15.04
CA PHE A 417 -11.32 -5.39 14.44
C PHE A 417 -12.79 -5.35 14.06
N HIS A 418 -13.06 -5.41 12.76
CA HIS A 418 -14.40 -5.38 12.18
C HIS A 418 -14.75 -6.76 11.62
N GLY A 419 -14.97 -7.74 12.50
CA GLY A 419 -15.24 -9.13 12.13
C GLY A 419 -16.56 -9.28 11.39
N LEU A 420 -16.52 -9.80 10.16
CA LEU A 420 -17.73 -10.10 9.39
C LEU A 420 -18.27 -11.49 9.75
N SER A 421 -19.56 -11.54 10.02
CA SER A 421 -20.27 -12.77 10.35
C SER A 421 -20.99 -13.34 9.13
N ARG A 422 -20.80 -14.62 8.88
CA ARG A 422 -21.53 -15.34 7.84
C ARG A 422 -23.04 -15.39 8.13
N GLU A 423 -23.42 -15.62 9.39
CA GLU A 423 -24.82 -15.66 9.82
C GLU A 423 -25.55 -14.34 9.50
N ARG A 424 -24.88 -13.20 9.75
CA ARG A 424 -25.44 -11.88 9.44
C ARG A 424 -25.53 -11.65 7.92
N SER A 425 -24.52 -12.07 7.17
CA SER A 425 -24.51 -11.99 5.71
C SER A 425 -25.63 -12.83 5.10
N ASP A 426 -25.80 -14.08 5.54
CA ASP A 426 -26.86 -15.00 5.11
C ASP A 426 -28.25 -14.45 5.48
N ALA A 427 -28.36 -13.79 6.64
CA ALA A 427 -29.57 -13.06 7.05
C ALA A 427 -29.75 -11.69 6.38
N ARG A 428 -28.88 -11.31 5.41
CA ARG A 428 -28.87 -10.02 4.68
C ARG A 428 -28.83 -8.79 5.59
N LYS A 429 -28.15 -8.89 6.74
CA LYS A 429 -27.93 -7.78 7.67
C LYS A 429 -26.59 -7.11 7.35
N TYR A 430 -26.59 -6.02 6.60
CA TYR A 430 -25.40 -5.31 6.15
C TYR A 430 -25.22 -3.94 6.85
N PRO A 431 -23.97 -3.51 7.11
CA PRO A 431 -22.75 -4.30 6.97
C PRO A 431 -22.78 -5.52 7.91
N ALA A 432 -22.29 -6.67 7.43
CA ALA A 432 -22.37 -7.94 8.15
C ALA A 432 -21.40 -8.03 9.35
N ILE A 433 -20.97 -6.91 9.89
CA ILE A 433 -20.06 -6.82 11.03
C ILE A 433 -20.76 -7.40 12.27
N HIS A 434 -20.08 -8.28 13.00
CA HIS A 434 -20.59 -8.81 14.26
C HIS A 434 -20.32 -7.81 15.39
N PRO A 435 -21.37 -7.18 15.97
CA PRO A 435 -21.17 -6.05 16.87
C PRO A 435 -20.64 -6.44 18.25
N ILE A 436 -20.75 -7.73 18.63
CA ILE A 436 -20.31 -8.25 19.94
C ILE A 436 -18.86 -8.74 19.87
N ASP A 437 -18.50 -9.52 18.82
CA ASP A 437 -17.18 -10.12 18.67
C ASP A 437 -16.16 -9.13 18.10
N SER A 438 -16.64 -8.04 17.48
CA SER A 438 -15.80 -6.97 16.99
C SER A 438 -15.44 -5.99 18.10
N TRP A 439 -14.28 -5.36 17.97
CA TRP A 439 -13.76 -4.43 18.98
C TRP A 439 -12.96 -3.29 18.36
N SER A 440 -12.81 -2.21 19.13
CA SER A 440 -11.92 -1.09 18.83
C SER A 440 -11.27 -0.56 20.10
N LYS A 441 -9.99 -0.18 19.98
CA LYS A 441 -9.23 0.51 21.04
C LYS A 441 -9.32 2.03 20.92
N TYR A 442 -9.92 2.52 19.83
CA TYR A 442 -10.07 3.96 19.56
C TYR A 442 -11.33 4.54 20.19
N ARG A 443 -11.28 5.83 20.45
CA ARG A 443 -12.46 6.59 20.88
C ARG A 443 -13.29 6.98 19.67
N GLY A 444 -14.60 6.87 19.79
CA GLY A 444 -15.56 7.30 18.77
C GLY A 444 -16.18 8.66 19.08
N VAL A 445 -17.06 9.09 18.17
CA VAL A 445 -17.85 10.32 18.30
C VAL A 445 -19.02 10.17 19.27
N VAL A 446 -19.41 8.93 19.60
CA VAL A 446 -20.51 8.62 20.52
C VAL A 446 -19.93 8.38 21.91
N ASP A 447 -20.64 8.88 22.93
CA ASP A 447 -20.28 8.70 24.32
C ASP A 447 -20.18 7.21 24.70
N MET A 448 -19.10 6.83 25.35
CA MET A 448 -18.80 5.43 25.71
C MET A 448 -19.87 4.81 26.61
N GLU A 449 -20.49 5.57 27.50
CA GLU A 449 -21.56 5.07 28.36
C GLU A 449 -22.74 4.58 27.53
N ARG A 450 -23.15 5.35 26.52
CA ARG A 450 -24.23 4.97 25.60
C ARG A 450 -23.85 3.75 24.73
N VAL A 451 -22.61 3.69 24.32
CA VAL A 451 -22.09 2.53 23.55
C VAL A 451 -22.14 1.25 24.38
N GLU A 452 -21.73 1.32 25.66
CA GLU A 452 -21.76 0.19 26.59
C GLU A 452 -23.20 -0.26 26.90
N GLN A 453 -24.11 0.67 27.11
CA GLN A 453 -25.52 0.37 27.29
C GLN A 453 -26.11 -0.35 26.06
N ALA A 454 -25.84 0.17 24.86
CA ALA A 454 -26.30 -0.45 23.62
C ALA A 454 -25.68 -1.85 23.41
N ARG A 455 -24.38 -2.03 23.71
CA ARG A 455 -23.72 -3.34 23.66
C ARG A 455 -24.33 -4.34 24.65
N SER A 456 -24.68 -3.89 25.85
CA SER A 456 -25.31 -4.76 26.85
C SER A 456 -26.67 -5.28 26.36
N ILE A 457 -27.46 -4.42 25.70
CA ILE A 457 -28.73 -4.81 25.10
C ILE A 457 -28.54 -5.83 23.98
N LEU A 458 -27.54 -5.60 23.09
CA LEU A 458 -27.23 -6.54 22.02
C LEU A 458 -26.76 -7.90 22.54
N LYS A 459 -25.93 -7.95 23.59
CA LYS A 459 -25.48 -9.19 24.24
C LYS A 459 -26.71 -9.95 24.80
N ARG A 460 -27.57 -9.27 25.53
CA ARG A 460 -28.76 -9.87 26.11
C ARG A 460 -29.72 -10.41 25.03
N SER A 461 -29.89 -9.66 23.93
CA SER A 461 -30.69 -10.12 22.79
C SER A 461 -30.09 -11.39 22.16
N ASN A 462 -28.76 -11.45 22.01
CA ASN A 462 -28.07 -12.61 21.46
C ASN A 462 -28.22 -13.85 22.39
N GLU A 463 -28.05 -13.68 23.70
CA GLU A 463 -28.26 -14.74 24.71
C GLU A 463 -29.67 -15.30 24.65
N ILE A 464 -30.70 -14.42 24.57
CA ILE A 464 -32.10 -14.84 24.46
C ILE A 464 -32.30 -15.64 23.15
N ASN A 465 -31.78 -15.18 22.03
CA ASN A 465 -31.90 -15.89 20.76
C ASN A 465 -31.23 -17.29 20.81
N GLN A 466 -30.05 -17.41 21.42
CA GLN A 466 -29.39 -18.68 21.63
C GLN A 466 -30.22 -19.63 22.51
N MET A 467 -30.79 -19.14 23.61
CA MET A 467 -31.67 -19.91 24.47
C MET A 467 -32.94 -20.36 23.73
N MET A 468 -33.58 -19.47 22.97
CA MET A 468 -34.74 -19.82 22.16
C MET A 468 -34.47 -20.90 21.15
N ASN A 469 -33.33 -20.81 20.43
CA ASN A 469 -32.92 -21.84 19.48
C ASN A 469 -32.67 -23.17 20.18
N CYS A 470 -32.06 -23.21 21.35
CA CYS A 470 -31.85 -24.38 22.13
C CYS A 470 -33.20 -25.02 22.60
N LEU A 471 -34.12 -24.19 23.06
CA LEU A 471 -35.44 -24.68 23.51
C LEU A 471 -36.31 -25.18 22.38
N LEU A 472 -36.23 -24.63 21.17
CA LEU A 472 -36.97 -25.10 20.00
C LEU A 472 -36.56 -26.51 19.59
N TYR A 473 -35.27 -26.87 19.78
CA TYR A 473 -34.77 -28.22 19.47
C TYR A 473 -34.96 -29.24 20.60
N THR A 474 -35.18 -28.78 21.83
CA THR A 474 -35.32 -29.67 22.99
C THR A 474 -36.77 -29.86 23.42
N SER A 475 -37.72 -29.06 22.89
CA SER A 475 -39.13 -29.23 23.14
C SER A 475 -39.65 -30.47 22.40
N PRO A 476 -40.21 -31.47 23.10
CA PRO A 476 -40.88 -32.56 22.42
C PRO A 476 -42.04 -31.99 21.60
N SER A 477 -42.08 -32.36 20.33
CA SER A 477 -43.26 -32.05 19.48
C SER A 477 -44.48 -32.62 20.10
N PRO A 478 -45.62 -31.90 20.24
CA PRO A 478 -46.85 -32.41 20.71
C PRO A 478 -47.40 -33.52 19.83
#